data_a4bf315cfd1b5f4f6ad8df24f2097f16
#
_entry.id   a4bf315cfd1b5f4f6ad8df24f2097f16
#
_cell.length_a   1.000
_cell.length_b   1.000
_cell.length_c   1.000
_cell.angle_alpha   90.00
_cell.angle_beta   90.00
_cell.angle_gamma   90.00
#
_symmetry.space_group_name_H-M   'P 1'
#
loop_
_entity.id
_entity.type
_entity.pdbx_description
1 polymer ?
#
loop_
_entity_poly.entity_id
_entity_poly.type
_entity_poly.pdbx_seq_one_letter_code
_entity_poly.pdbx_strand_id
1 'polypeptide(L)'
;EVLKPVLVTTKETLLIMSGTVAVIPENRLFVSEPDPRWFGNARNPSDVKSQGWTNENWLKSRFHFNFAEYSEGPSSFGVLRVMNDDLVQAERGFGEHPHRDMEIMTFIVDGYLTHKDSMGTEETLGRGSCQFMTSGTGIYHSEHNLAKEPLRFIQCWVVPRSRGLKPKYGSLVGNEDAAAARRDQWAHLVSDEMSSVKTPVKIHQDCNVFATELSPNVASKPLSIAKDRQAYLLCMEGSFKIAGQDMHRHDSAEIKGPMELELLSGATGAYVLVFEMALTRESRRGR
;
A
#
# COMPACT_ATOMS: atom_id res chain seq x y z
N GLU A 1 71.23 15.37 -7.91
CA GLU A 1 69.89 15.02 -8.43
C GLU A 1 69.09 14.39 -7.31
N VAL A 2 68.05 15.10 -6.88
CA VAL A 2 67.16 14.67 -5.79
C VAL A 2 65.95 14.04 -6.46
N LEU A 3 65.76 12.72 -6.32
CA LEU A 3 64.61 11.98 -6.74
C LEU A 3 63.37 12.42 -5.92
N LYS A 4 62.38 13.03 -6.57
CA LYS A 4 61.04 13.33 -5.99
C LYS A 4 60.24 12.00 -5.95
N PRO A 5 59.55 11.72 -4.83
CA PRO A 5 58.66 10.55 -4.78
C PRO A 5 57.41 10.81 -5.65
N VAL A 6 57.11 9.84 -6.52
CA VAL A 6 55.84 9.77 -7.30
C VAL A 6 54.79 9.31 -6.35
N LEU A 7 53.81 10.22 -6.03
CA LEU A 7 52.59 9.82 -5.35
C LEU A 7 51.75 8.99 -6.32
N VAL A 8 51.65 7.68 -6.09
CA VAL A 8 50.65 6.84 -6.73
C VAL A 8 49.36 6.99 -5.93
N THR A 9 48.46 7.84 -6.41
CA THR A 9 47.10 7.90 -5.90
C THR A 9 46.35 6.67 -6.41
N THR A 10 46.17 5.65 -5.56
CA THR A 10 45.21 4.58 -5.77
C THR A 10 43.82 5.23 -5.71
N LYS A 11 43.11 5.26 -6.85
CA LYS A 11 41.66 5.49 -6.89
C LYS A 11 41.02 4.29 -6.16
N GLU A 12 40.74 4.43 -4.89
CA GLU A 12 39.70 3.62 -4.24
C GLU A 12 38.38 3.92 -4.94
N THR A 13 37.97 3.00 -5.81
CA THR A 13 36.61 3.00 -6.35
C THR A 13 35.71 2.67 -5.17
N LEU A 14 35.17 3.71 -4.53
CA LEU A 14 34.07 3.55 -3.60
C LEU A 14 32.94 2.86 -4.38
N LEU A 15 32.74 1.58 -4.16
CA LEU A 15 31.56 0.87 -4.66
C LEU A 15 30.37 1.43 -3.87
N ILE A 16 29.79 2.53 -4.38
CA ILE A 16 28.51 3.01 -3.87
C ILE A 16 27.53 1.91 -4.24
N MET A 17 27.16 1.08 -3.27
CA MET A 17 26.07 0.14 -3.45
C MET A 17 24.80 0.98 -3.71
N SER A 18 24.44 1.09 -4.96
CA SER A 18 23.18 1.73 -5.36
C SER A 18 22.02 0.85 -4.92
N GLY A 19 20.93 1.46 -4.49
CA GLY A 19 19.70 0.74 -4.21
C GLY A 19 19.17 0.02 -5.46
N THR A 20 18.21 -0.86 -5.27
CA THR A 20 17.60 -1.64 -6.36
C THR A 20 16.09 -1.39 -6.43
N VAL A 21 15.55 -1.44 -7.65
CA VAL A 21 14.12 -1.40 -7.94
C VAL A 21 13.76 -2.63 -8.76
N ALA A 22 12.81 -3.43 -8.27
CA ALA A 22 12.28 -4.60 -8.97
C ALA A 22 10.78 -4.42 -9.20
N VAL A 23 10.39 -4.13 -10.42
CA VAL A 23 8.98 -3.94 -10.81
C VAL A 23 8.27 -5.28 -10.89
N ILE A 24 7.06 -5.33 -10.34
CA ILE A 24 6.13 -6.46 -10.37
C ILE A 24 4.90 -5.98 -11.17
N PRO A 25 4.77 -6.38 -12.44
CA PRO A 25 3.64 -5.96 -13.26
C PRO A 25 2.34 -6.65 -12.83
N GLU A 26 1.21 -5.98 -13.06
CA GLU A 26 -0.14 -6.43 -12.68
C GLU A 26 -0.43 -7.88 -13.12
N ASN A 27 0.01 -8.27 -14.30
CA ASN A 27 -0.25 -9.60 -14.86
C ASN A 27 0.44 -10.76 -14.11
N ARG A 28 1.29 -10.45 -13.11
CA ARG A 28 1.89 -11.41 -12.19
C ARG A 28 1.14 -11.55 -10.88
N LEU A 29 0.18 -10.69 -10.62
CA LEU A 29 -0.62 -10.73 -9.41
C LEU A 29 -1.73 -11.78 -9.54
N PHE A 30 -2.03 -12.44 -8.43
CA PHE A 30 -3.19 -13.31 -8.35
C PHE A 30 -4.45 -12.46 -8.25
N VAL A 31 -5.49 -12.79 -9.03
CA VAL A 31 -6.79 -12.13 -8.96
C VAL A 31 -7.79 -13.07 -8.29
N SER A 32 -8.25 -12.68 -7.10
CA SER A 32 -9.31 -13.37 -6.36
C SER A 32 -10.68 -12.83 -6.78
N GLU A 33 -11.59 -13.73 -7.05
CA GLU A 33 -13.01 -13.47 -7.33
C GLU A 33 -13.88 -14.44 -6.48
N PRO A 34 -13.97 -14.22 -5.13
CA PRO A 34 -14.57 -15.17 -4.22
C PRO A 34 -16.10 -15.29 -4.38
N ASP A 35 -16.64 -16.42 -4.01
CA ASP A 35 -18.10 -16.64 -3.95
C ASP A 35 -18.74 -15.59 -3.00
N PRO A 36 -19.73 -14.83 -3.45
CA PRO A 36 -20.36 -13.76 -2.65
C PRO A 36 -20.92 -14.26 -1.31
N ARG A 37 -21.33 -15.50 -1.23
CA ARG A 37 -21.89 -16.10 0.00
C ARG A 37 -20.90 -16.19 1.15
N TRP A 38 -19.59 -16.22 0.87
CA TRP A 38 -18.57 -16.27 1.92
C TRP A 38 -18.56 -15.02 2.80
N PHE A 39 -19.07 -13.91 2.26
CA PHE A 39 -19.11 -12.62 2.94
C PHE A 39 -20.53 -12.08 3.14
N GLY A 40 -21.54 -12.96 3.02
CA GLY A 40 -22.94 -12.59 3.24
C GLY A 40 -23.60 -11.83 2.09
N ASN A 41 -22.97 -11.77 0.91
CA ASN A 41 -23.55 -11.13 -0.27
C ASN A 41 -24.50 -12.06 -1.02
N ALA A 42 -25.51 -11.50 -1.68
CA ALA A 42 -26.32 -12.21 -2.63
C ALA A 42 -25.57 -12.46 -3.94
N ARG A 43 -25.98 -13.44 -4.72
CA ARG A 43 -25.48 -13.64 -6.09
C ARG A 43 -25.88 -12.47 -6.98
N ASN A 44 -25.01 -12.15 -7.93
CA ASN A 44 -25.32 -11.11 -8.92
C ASN A 44 -26.44 -11.56 -9.85
N PRO A 45 -27.34 -10.62 -10.27
CA PRO A 45 -28.26 -10.88 -11.38
C PRO A 45 -27.49 -11.06 -12.70
N SER A 46 -28.12 -11.74 -13.67
CA SER A 46 -27.47 -12.08 -14.93
C SER A 46 -27.11 -10.90 -15.83
N ASP A 47 -27.76 -9.77 -15.66
CA ASP A 47 -27.56 -8.55 -16.45
C ASP A 47 -26.28 -7.78 -16.10
N VAL A 48 -25.70 -8.00 -14.93
CA VAL A 48 -24.43 -7.35 -14.53
C VAL A 48 -23.23 -7.84 -15.34
N LYS A 49 -23.33 -8.90 -16.09
CA LYS A 49 -22.26 -9.37 -17.00
C LYS A 49 -21.86 -8.33 -18.04
N SER A 50 -22.80 -7.53 -18.52
CA SER A 50 -22.53 -6.43 -19.45
C SER A 50 -21.65 -5.33 -18.84
N GLN A 51 -21.58 -5.26 -17.52
CA GLN A 51 -20.77 -4.30 -16.75
C GLN A 51 -19.41 -4.91 -16.32
N GLY A 52 -19.06 -6.11 -16.78
CA GLY A 52 -17.82 -6.79 -16.42
C GLY A 52 -17.90 -7.60 -15.12
N TRP A 53 -19.07 -7.71 -14.51
CA TRP A 53 -19.34 -8.57 -13.35
C TRP A 53 -19.97 -9.89 -13.76
N THR A 54 -19.67 -10.94 -13.01
CA THR A 54 -20.31 -12.26 -13.15
C THR A 54 -21.16 -12.58 -11.93
N ASN A 55 -21.85 -13.71 -11.92
CA ASN A 55 -22.60 -14.17 -10.74
C ASN A 55 -21.71 -14.45 -9.52
N GLU A 56 -20.40 -14.54 -9.72
CA GLU A 56 -19.44 -14.90 -8.70
C GLU A 56 -18.52 -13.74 -8.32
N ASN A 57 -18.23 -12.82 -9.25
CA ASN A 57 -17.28 -11.74 -8.98
C ASN A 57 -17.96 -10.43 -8.53
N TRP A 58 -18.42 -10.43 -7.32
CA TRP A 58 -18.82 -9.21 -6.61
C TRP A 58 -17.59 -8.40 -6.13
N LEU A 59 -16.43 -9.05 -6.08
CA LEU A 59 -15.11 -8.54 -5.71
C LEU A 59 -14.10 -8.99 -6.77
N LYS A 60 -13.23 -8.08 -7.19
CA LYS A 60 -11.96 -8.37 -7.85
C LYS A 60 -10.84 -7.86 -6.96
N SER A 61 -10.10 -8.76 -6.35
CA SER A 61 -8.99 -8.43 -5.47
C SER A 61 -7.67 -8.89 -6.06
N ARG A 62 -6.71 -7.98 -6.23
CA ARG A 62 -5.34 -8.32 -6.67
C ARG A 62 -4.48 -8.52 -5.44
N PHE A 63 -4.05 -9.76 -5.21
CA PHE A 63 -3.21 -10.12 -4.09
C PHE A 63 -1.73 -9.97 -4.44
N HIS A 64 -1.01 -9.12 -3.69
CA HIS A 64 0.44 -8.96 -3.82
C HIS A 64 1.22 -10.03 -3.06
N PHE A 65 0.61 -10.61 -2.03
CA PHE A 65 1.17 -11.68 -1.21
C PHE A 65 0.18 -12.84 -1.10
N ASN A 66 0.66 -14.02 -0.67
CA ASN A 66 -0.24 -15.14 -0.43
C ASN A 66 -1.28 -14.77 0.63
N PHE A 67 -2.54 -15.01 0.30
CA PHE A 67 -3.69 -14.64 1.11
C PHE A 67 -4.89 -15.50 0.71
N ALA A 68 -5.74 -15.89 1.67
CA ALA A 68 -6.92 -16.74 1.43
C ALA A 68 -6.58 -17.95 0.56
N GLU A 69 -7.19 -18.06 -0.63
CA GLU A 69 -6.98 -19.18 -1.59
C GLU A 69 -5.63 -19.11 -2.34
N TYR A 70 -4.91 -17.99 -2.30
CA TYR A 70 -3.62 -17.86 -2.97
C TYR A 70 -2.45 -18.24 -2.05
N SER A 71 -1.77 -19.32 -2.34
CA SER A 71 -0.67 -19.86 -1.52
C SER A 71 0.71 -19.91 -2.22
N GLU A 72 0.78 -19.60 -3.52
CA GLU A 72 2.02 -19.76 -4.30
C GLU A 72 2.93 -18.52 -4.29
N GLY A 73 2.42 -17.36 -3.83
CA GLY A 73 3.17 -16.12 -3.79
C GLY A 73 4.09 -15.97 -2.59
N PRO A 74 4.81 -14.84 -2.50
CA PRO A 74 5.52 -14.45 -1.30
C PRO A 74 4.53 -14.26 -0.15
N SER A 75 4.95 -14.57 1.08
CA SER A 75 4.07 -14.42 2.26
C SER A 75 3.98 -12.97 2.76
N SER A 76 4.95 -12.14 2.42
CA SER A 76 5.05 -10.75 2.89
C SER A 76 6.20 -10.02 2.20
N PHE A 77 6.24 -8.70 2.34
CA PHE A 77 7.43 -7.91 2.11
C PHE A 77 7.80 -7.17 3.41
N GLY A 78 8.88 -7.59 4.05
CA GLY A 78 9.21 -7.09 5.37
C GLY A 78 8.08 -7.32 6.39
N VAL A 79 7.60 -6.25 7.00
CA VAL A 79 6.47 -6.29 7.96
C VAL A 79 5.10 -6.14 7.28
N LEU A 80 5.06 -5.81 5.99
CA LEU A 80 3.83 -5.73 5.19
C LEU A 80 3.37 -7.14 4.82
N ARG A 81 2.28 -7.60 5.47
CA ARG A 81 1.76 -8.97 5.37
C ARG A 81 0.68 -9.11 4.30
N VAL A 82 -0.13 -8.09 4.11
CA VAL A 82 -1.19 -8.04 3.11
C VAL A 82 -1.11 -6.72 2.37
N MET A 83 -1.26 -6.78 1.07
CA MET A 83 -1.62 -5.66 0.19
C MET A 83 -2.54 -6.23 -0.87
N ASN A 84 -3.80 -5.84 -0.80
CA ASN A 84 -4.83 -6.22 -1.76
C ASN A 84 -5.40 -4.95 -2.40
N ASP A 85 -5.49 -4.96 -3.73
CA ASP A 85 -6.15 -3.90 -4.51
C ASP A 85 -7.55 -4.39 -4.85
N ASP A 86 -8.51 -3.93 -4.07
CA ASP A 86 -9.88 -4.42 -4.03
C ASP A 86 -10.83 -3.51 -4.83
N LEU A 87 -11.53 -4.09 -5.79
CA LEU A 87 -12.64 -3.47 -6.49
C LEU A 87 -13.93 -4.19 -6.08
N VAL A 88 -14.79 -3.49 -5.33
CA VAL A 88 -16.03 -4.03 -4.75
C VAL A 88 -17.23 -3.44 -5.49
N GLN A 89 -18.14 -4.32 -5.91
CA GLN A 89 -19.38 -3.92 -6.57
C GLN A 89 -20.26 -3.05 -5.65
N ALA A 90 -21.11 -2.25 -6.28
CA ALA A 90 -22.13 -1.46 -5.59
C ALA A 90 -23.01 -2.33 -4.66
N GLU A 91 -23.34 -1.83 -3.50
CA GLU A 91 -24.21 -2.46 -2.50
C GLU A 91 -23.71 -3.84 -2.03
N ARG A 92 -22.37 -4.05 -2.04
CA ARG A 92 -21.66 -5.25 -1.61
C ARG A 92 -20.59 -4.90 -0.56
N GLY A 93 -20.08 -5.91 0.10
CA GLY A 93 -19.01 -5.71 1.07
C GLY A 93 -18.63 -6.97 1.81
N PHE A 94 -17.80 -6.79 2.81
CA PHE A 94 -17.32 -7.84 3.71
C PHE A 94 -18.18 -7.78 4.98
N GLY A 95 -19.00 -8.81 5.19
CA GLY A 95 -19.78 -8.98 6.41
C GLY A 95 -18.90 -9.04 7.66
N GLU A 96 -19.52 -9.04 8.83
CA GLU A 96 -18.79 -9.05 10.10
C GLU A 96 -17.82 -10.23 10.18
N HIS A 97 -16.53 -9.92 10.45
CA HIS A 97 -15.44 -10.88 10.58
C HIS A 97 -14.41 -10.40 11.60
N PRO A 98 -13.64 -11.33 12.22
CA PRO A 98 -12.68 -10.99 13.26
C PRO A 98 -11.29 -10.70 12.72
N HIS A 99 -10.56 -9.82 13.43
CA HIS A 99 -9.11 -9.63 13.29
C HIS A 99 -8.42 -9.66 14.65
N ARG A 100 -7.15 -10.06 14.64
CA ARG A 100 -6.30 -10.10 15.82
C ARG A 100 -4.83 -9.85 15.45
N ASP A 101 -4.13 -9.11 16.33
CA ASP A 101 -2.68 -8.89 16.24
C ASP A 101 -2.18 -8.37 14.89
N MET A 102 -2.94 -7.44 14.27
CA MET A 102 -2.60 -6.76 13.02
C MET A 102 -2.86 -5.26 13.11
N GLU A 103 -2.03 -4.49 12.44
CA GLU A 103 -2.29 -3.10 12.08
C GLU A 103 -2.90 -3.11 10.68
N ILE A 104 -4.16 -2.72 10.56
CA ILE A 104 -4.93 -2.78 9.32
C ILE A 104 -5.18 -1.36 8.83
N MET A 105 -4.89 -1.10 7.57
CA MET A 105 -5.09 0.20 6.93
C MET A 105 -5.82 0.00 5.61
N THR A 106 -6.81 0.86 5.34
CA THR A 106 -7.56 0.85 4.09
C THR A 106 -7.46 2.23 3.45
N PHE A 107 -6.86 2.32 2.26
CA PHE A 107 -6.71 3.54 1.49
C PHE A 107 -7.77 3.59 0.39
N ILE A 108 -8.70 4.54 0.45
CA ILE A 108 -9.80 4.66 -0.49
C ILE A 108 -9.30 5.34 -1.76
N VAL A 109 -9.35 4.62 -2.88
CA VAL A 109 -8.93 5.11 -4.20
C VAL A 109 -10.09 5.74 -4.94
N ASP A 110 -11.28 5.10 -4.92
CA ASP A 110 -12.50 5.59 -5.57
C ASP A 110 -13.75 5.02 -4.88
N GLY A 111 -14.85 5.77 -4.91
CA GLY A 111 -16.09 5.39 -4.22
C GLY A 111 -16.07 5.68 -2.71
N TYR A 112 -16.93 4.97 -1.97
CA TYR A 112 -17.14 5.16 -0.53
C TYR A 112 -17.13 3.82 0.21
N LEU A 113 -16.35 3.73 1.29
CA LEU A 113 -16.30 2.60 2.19
C LEU A 113 -16.98 2.95 3.51
N THR A 114 -17.94 2.15 3.95
CA THR A 114 -18.54 2.24 5.29
C THR A 114 -17.96 1.14 6.17
N HIS A 115 -17.22 1.53 7.19
CA HIS A 115 -16.69 0.67 8.25
C HIS A 115 -17.63 0.66 9.44
N LYS A 116 -17.77 -0.52 10.08
CA LYS A 116 -18.47 -0.66 11.37
C LYS A 116 -17.75 -1.72 12.20
N ASP A 117 -17.55 -1.45 13.51
CA ASP A 117 -16.80 -2.35 14.37
C ASP A 117 -17.44 -2.60 15.75
N SER A 118 -16.90 -3.60 16.45
CA SER A 118 -17.34 -4.02 17.79
C SER A 118 -16.99 -3.03 18.91
N MET A 119 -16.22 -1.97 18.61
CA MET A 119 -15.97 -0.86 19.55
C MET A 119 -17.05 0.22 19.47
N GLY A 120 -17.99 0.10 18.52
CA GLY A 120 -19.08 1.05 18.30
C GLY A 120 -18.73 2.15 17.30
N THR A 121 -17.64 2.00 16.55
CA THR A 121 -17.31 2.91 15.45
C THR A 121 -18.17 2.60 14.24
N GLU A 122 -18.71 3.65 13.61
CA GLU A 122 -19.31 3.59 12.28
C GLU A 122 -18.90 4.85 11.51
N GLU A 123 -18.22 4.66 10.37
CA GLU A 123 -17.72 5.77 9.57
C GLU A 123 -17.77 5.45 8.07
N THR A 124 -18.10 6.44 7.25
CA THR A 124 -18.05 6.33 5.78
C THR A 124 -16.98 7.27 5.25
N LEU A 125 -16.04 6.72 4.51
CA LEU A 125 -14.87 7.41 3.98
C LEU A 125 -14.84 7.33 2.45
N GLY A 126 -14.47 8.43 1.81
CA GLY A 126 -14.34 8.55 0.36
C GLY A 126 -12.91 8.64 -0.12
N ARG A 127 -12.73 8.93 -1.42
CA ARG A 127 -11.43 9.04 -2.11
C ARG A 127 -10.41 9.84 -1.30
N GLY A 128 -9.20 9.29 -1.22
CA GLY A 128 -8.05 9.91 -0.55
C GLY A 128 -8.08 9.81 0.97
N SER A 129 -9.11 9.16 1.53
CA SER A 129 -9.14 8.81 2.95
C SER A 129 -8.29 7.57 3.24
N CYS A 130 -7.88 7.45 4.50
CA CYS A 130 -7.28 6.25 5.05
C CYS A 130 -7.97 5.93 6.37
N GLN A 131 -8.60 4.78 6.49
CA GLN A 131 -8.97 4.24 7.79
C GLN A 131 -7.82 3.40 8.35
N PHE A 132 -7.77 3.28 9.66
CA PHE A 132 -6.75 2.55 10.38
C PHE A 132 -7.34 1.85 11.60
N MET A 133 -6.88 0.62 11.84
CA MET A 133 -7.32 -0.20 12.97
C MET A 133 -6.16 -1.01 13.54
N THR A 134 -5.83 -0.84 14.83
CA THR A 134 -5.04 -1.81 15.60
C THR A 134 -6.00 -2.89 16.09
N SER A 135 -5.90 -4.10 15.55
CA SER A 135 -6.81 -5.20 15.97
C SER A 135 -6.46 -5.83 17.31
N GLY A 136 -5.19 -5.79 17.70
CA GLY A 136 -4.68 -6.13 19.03
C GLY A 136 -5.26 -7.40 19.65
N THR A 137 -5.91 -7.29 20.81
CA THR A 137 -6.53 -8.43 21.51
C THR A 137 -7.71 -9.05 20.80
N GLY A 138 -8.25 -8.38 19.78
CA GLY A 138 -9.34 -8.85 18.93
C GLY A 138 -10.38 -7.76 18.69
N ILE A 139 -10.88 -7.70 17.46
CA ILE A 139 -11.96 -6.82 17.03
C ILE A 139 -12.77 -7.55 15.94
N TYR A 140 -14.08 -7.31 15.93
CA TYR A 140 -14.96 -7.68 14.80
C TYR A 140 -15.29 -6.41 14.04
N HIS A 141 -15.26 -6.48 12.72
CA HIS A 141 -15.69 -5.38 11.87
C HIS A 141 -16.32 -5.84 10.57
N SER A 142 -16.96 -4.91 9.89
CA SER A 142 -17.48 -5.06 8.54
C SER A 142 -17.09 -3.87 7.69
N GLU A 143 -16.94 -4.08 6.39
CA GLU A 143 -16.56 -3.07 5.40
C GLU A 143 -17.50 -3.19 4.19
N HIS A 144 -18.34 -2.16 3.98
CA HIS A 144 -19.37 -2.19 2.94
C HIS A 144 -19.28 -0.99 1.99
N ASN A 145 -19.48 -1.27 0.72
CA ASN A 145 -19.87 -0.28 -0.26
C ASN A 145 -21.39 -0.15 -0.23
N LEU A 146 -21.92 0.88 0.42
CA LEU A 146 -23.35 1.17 0.47
C LEU A 146 -23.83 2.06 -0.68
N ALA A 147 -22.92 2.53 -1.54
CA ALA A 147 -23.23 3.37 -2.69
C ALA A 147 -23.68 2.54 -3.90
N LYS A 148 -24.19 3.24 -4.92
CA LYS A 148 -24.62 2.63 -6.21
C LYS A 148 -23.49 2.49 -7.22
N GLU A 149 -22.33 3.10 -6.95
CA GLU A 149 -21.12 3.03 -7.77
C GLU A 149 -20.13 2.04 -7.16
N PRO A 150 -19.25 1.42 -7.96
CA PRO A 150 -18.18 0.58 -7.43
C PRO A 150 -17.27 1.32 -6.46
N LEU A 151 -16.71 0.58 -5.50
CA LEU A 151 -15.70 1.05 -4.57
C LEU A 151 -14.37 0.41 -4.91
N ARG A 152 -13.29 1.19 -4.96
CA ARG A 152 -11.93 0.67 -5.03
C ARG A 152 -11.10 1.19 -3.85
N PHE A 153 -10.40 0.27 -3.18
CA PHE A 153 -9.51 0.58 -2.07
C PHE A 153 -8.30 -0.36 -2.04
N ILE A 154 -7.26 0.07 -1.34
CA ILE A 154 -6.08 -0.77 -1.06
C ILE A 154 -6.14 -1.19 0.40
N GLN A 155 -6.30 -2.50 0.64
CA GLN A 155 -6.27 -3.10 1.98
C GLN A 155 -4.85 -3.51 2.32
N CYS A 156 -4.31 -3.00 3.43
CA CYS A 156 -2.94 -3.28 3.85
C CYS A 156 -2.91 -3.74 5.30
N TRP A 157 -2.17 -4.83 5.57
CA TRP A 157 -1.93 -5.32 6.93
C TRP A 157 -0.45 -5.31 7.24
N VAL A 158 -0.09 -4.69 8.35
CA VAL A 158 1.27 -4.65 8.88
C VAL A 158 1.31 -5.45 10.17
N VAL A 159 2.31 -6.34 10.29
CA VAL A 159 2.52 -7.11 11.53
C VAL A 159 3.05 -6.17 12.61
N PRO A 160 2.35 -5.97 13.72
CA PRO A 160 2.84 -5.12 14.81
C PRO A 160 4.06 -5.74 15.49
N ARG A 161 4.89 -4.91 16.16
CA ARG A 161 6.05 -5.40 16.91
C ARG A 161 5.68 -6.20 18.15
N SER A 162 4.46 -6.04 18.66
CA SER A 162 3.96 -6.70 19.85
C SER A 162 2.54 -7.21 19.64
N ARG A 163 2.23 -8.34 20.24
CA ARG A 163 0.87 -8.91 20.27
C ARG A 163 0.07 -8.40 21.45
N GLY A 164 -1.25 -8.59 21.39
CA GLY A 164 -2.15 -8.28 22.50
C GLY A 164 -2.30 -6.79 22.79
N LEU A 165 -2.05 -5.94 21.81
CA LEU A 165 -2.27 -4.50 21.93
C LEU A 165 -3.73 -4.19 22.21
N LYS A 166 -4.01 -3.01 22.76
CA LYS A 166 -5.38 -2.54 22.93
C LYS A 166 -5.96 -2.19 21.54
N PRO A 167 -7.14 -2.69 21.18
CA PRO A 167 -7.82 -2.30 19.96
C PRO A 167 -8.03 -0.79 19.86
N LYS A 168 -7.82 -0.25 18.66
CA LYS A 168 -7.93 1.18 18.38
C LYS A 168 -8.39 1.37 16.92
N TYR A 169 -9.22 2.37 16.69
CA TYR A 169 -9.62 2.84 15.37
C TYR A 169 -9.22 4.31 15.21
N GLY A 170 -8.99 4.73 13.97
CA GLY A 170 -8.79 6.11 13.56
C GLY A 170 -8.88 6.26 12.06
N SER A 171 -9.00 7.50 11.59
CA SER A 171 -9.08 7.81 10.17
C SER A 171 -8.39 9.12 9.81
N LEU A 172 -8.04 9.23 8.53
CA LEU A 172 -7.73 10.47 7.85
C LEU A 172 -8.79 10.66 6.76
N VAL A 173 -9.54 11.75 6.85
CA VAL A 173 -10.55 12.07 5.84
C VAL A 173 -9.90 12.67 4.60
N GLY A 174 -10.26 12.16 3.42
CA GLY A 174 -9.80 12.63 2.11
C GLY A 174 -10.50 13.91 1.68
N ASN A 175 -10.19 15.02 2.33
CA ASN A 175 -10.67 16.36 2.00
C ASN A 175 -9.68 17.14 1.12
N GLU A 176 -9.97 18.41 0.84
CA GLU A 176 -9.11 19.27 0.03
C GLU A 176 -7.72 19.47 0.65
N ASP A 177 -7.61 19.57 1.98
CA ASP A 177 -6.32 19.71 2.66
C ASP A 177 -5.47 18.44 2.50
N ALA A 178 -6.07 17.27 2.65
CA ALA A 178 -5.41 15.99 2.41
C ALA A 178 -5.00 15.83 0.93
N ALA A 179 -5.83 16.30 -0.01
CA ALA A 179 -5.49 16.32 -1.43
C ALA A 179 -4.33 17.27 -1.72
N ALA A 180 -4.35 18.49 -1.16
CA ALA A 180 -3.26 19.46 -1.30
C ALA A 180 -1.94 18.94 -0.71
N ALA A 181 -2.01 18.22 0.42
CA ALA A 181 -0.83 17.65 1.08
C ALA A 181 -0.09 16.60 0.26
N ARG A 182 -0.77 15.91 -0.68
CA ARG A 182 -0.17 14.89 -1.56
C ARG A 182 0.02 15.33 -3.02
N ARG A 183 -0.49 16.51 -3.41
CA ARG A 183 -0.37 17.02 -4.79
C ARG A 183 1.06 17.41 -5.11
N ASP A 184 1.68 16.68 -6.05
CA ASP A 184 3.06 16.86 -6.52
C ASP A 184 4.12 16.83 -5.40
N GLN A 185 3.78 16.20 -4.28
CA GLN A 185 4.66 16.01 -3.12
C GLN A 185 4.27 14.77 -2.32
N TRP A 186 5.17 14.28 -1.48
CA TRP A 186 4.91 13.15 -0.59
C TRP A 186 4.17 13.60 0.67
N ALA A 187 2.94 13.11 0.86
CA ALA A 187 2.24 13.18 2.14
C ALA A 187 2.66 11.99 3.01
N HIS A 188 3.21 12.25 4.19
CA HIS A 188 3.54 11.23 5.18
C HIS A 188 2.29 10.90 6.00
N LEU A 189 1.63 9.80 5.71
CA LEU A 189 0.31 9.44 6.26
C LEU A 189 0.40 8.63 7.55
N VAL A 190 1.37 7.71 7.61
CA VAL A 190 1.50 6.74 8.71
C VAL A 190 2.94 6.68 9.17
N SER A 191 3.17 6.65 10.47
CA SER A 191 4.48 6.40 11.07
C SER A 191 4.40 5.57 12.34
N ASP A 192 5.56 5.12 12.81
CA ASP A 192 5.69 4.43 14.08
C ASP A 192 5.19 5.30 15.24
N GLU A 193 4.45 4.71 16.19
CA GLU A 193 4.03 5.38 17.43
C GLU A 193 5.24 5.86 18.25
N MET A 194 6.37 5.14 18.19
CA MET A 194 7.61 5.53 18.86
C MET A 194 8.38 6.67 18.15
N SER A 195 7.98 7.01 16.93
CA SER A 195 8.59 8.11 16.17
C SER A 195 8.08 9.47 16.63
N SER A 196 9.00 10.46 16.70
CA SER A 196 8.66 11.86 16.95
C SER A 196 8.00 12.56 15.74
N VAL A 197 8.02 11.92 14.57
CA VAL A 197 7.38 12.47 13.36
C VAL A 197 5.88 12.53 13.57
N LYS A 198 5.27 13.67 13.28
CA LYS A 198 3.82 13.85 13.37
C LYS A 198 3.17 13.37 12.07
N THR A 199 2.33 12.35 12.16
CA THR A 199 1.51 11.83 11.06
C THR A 199 0.06 11.68 11.51
N PRO A 200 -0.90 11.72 10.59
CA PRO A 200 -2.32 11.47 10.90
C PRO A 200 -2.56 10.13 11.59
N VAL A 201 -1.85 9.08 11.16
CA VAL A 201 -1.98 7.73 11.68
C VAL A 201 -0.68 7.28 12.34
N LYS A 202 -0.81 6.61 13.48
CA LYS A 202 0.30 6.00 14.23
C LYS A 202 0.05 4.51 14.42
N ILE A 203 1.06 3.68 14.08
CA ILE A 203 1.02 2.23 14.20
C ILE A 203 2.16 1.71 15.09
N HIS A 204 2.01 0.51 15.63
CA HIS A 204 2.99 -0.12 16.51
C HIS A 204 4.05 -0.92 15.74
N GLN A 205 4.61 -0.30 14.68
CA GLN A 205 5.67 -0.91 13.87
C GLN A 205 6.56 0.16 13.22
N ASP A 206 7.85 -0.15 13.02
CA ASP A 206 8.77 0.65 12.19
C ASP A 206 8.38 0.52 10.70
N CYS A 207 7.35 1.27 10.35
CA CYS A 207 6.83 1.34 8.99
C CYS A 207 6.25 2.74 8.76
N ASN A 208 6.66 3.35 7.68
CA ASN A 208 6.16 4.64 7.22
C ASN A 208 5.33 4.45 5.96
N VAL A 209 4.22 5.18 5.84
CA VAL A 209 3.42 5.17 4.60
C VAL A 209 3.36 6.57 4.02
N PHE A 210 3.70 6.66 2.75
CA PHE A 210 3.66 7.89 1.98
C PHE A 210 2.70 7.74 0.80
N ALA A 211 2.03 8.83 0.44
CA ALA A 211 1.25 8.90 -0.79
C ALA A 211 1.59 10.17 -1.56
N THR A 212 1.54 10.08 -2.89
CA THR A 212 1.66 11.25 -3.77
C THR A 212 0.67 11.14 -4.93
N GLU A 213 0.07 12.25 -5.30
CA GLU A 213 -0.78 12.39 -6.48
C GLU A 213 -0.12 13.40 -7.42
N LEU A 214 0.55 12.87 -8.44
CA LEU A 214 1.35 13.64 -9.39
C LEU A 214 0.49 14.14 -10.54
N SER A 215 0.58 15.42 -10.82
CA SER A 215 0.02 16.03 -12.03
C SER A 215 0.67 15.42 -13.30
N PRO A 216 0.03 15.53 -14.49
CA PRO A 216 0.59 15.01 -15.72
C PRO A 216 2.00 15.54 -16.04
N ASN A 217 2.93 14.64 -16.38
CA ASN A 217 4.31 14.92 -16.77
C ASN A 217 5.13 15.71 -15.70
N VAL A 218 4.86 15.46 -14.43
CA VAL A 218 5.54 16.07 -13.29
C VAL A 218 6.47 15.06 -12.62
N ALA A 219 7.69 15.50 -12.27
CA ALA A 219 8.60 14.74 -11.43
C ALA A 219 8.22 14.91 -9.95
N SER A 220 8.22 13.80 -9.20
CA SER A 220 8.05 13.88 -7.74
C SER A 220 9.24 14.55 -7.07
N LYS A 221 9.04 15.07 -5.87
CA LYS A 221 10.17 15.32 -4.98
C LYS A 221 10.84 13.98 -4.63
N PRO A 222 12.18 13.94 -4.38
CA PRO A 222 12.84 12.75 -3.92
C PRO A 222 12.26 12.24 -2.59
N LEU A 223 12.10 10.92 -2.47
CA LEU A 223 11.82 10.22 -1.21
C LEU A 223 13.03 9.35 -0.87
N SER A 224 13.71 9.67 0.22
CA SER A 224 14.93 8.96 0.61
C SER A 224 14.62 7.59 1.21
N ILE A 225 15.21 6.54 0.63
CA ILE A 225 15.22 5.18 1.17
C ILE A 225 16.64 4.92 1.67
N ALA A 226 16.83 4.91 2.97
CA ALA A 226 18.16 4.79 3.59
C ALA A 226 18.79 3.39 3.37
N LYS A 227 20.08 3.23 3.65
CA LYS A 227 20.86 2.00 3.41
C LYS A 227 20.22 0.80 4.08
N ASP A 228 19.75 0.70 5.17
CA ASP A 228 19.18 -0.49 5.82
C ASP A 228 17.65 -0.51 5.79
N ARG A 229 17.09 0.15 4.77
CA ARG A 229 15.64 0.27 4.59
C ARG A 229 15.21 -0.23 3.21
N GLN A 230 13.94 -0.55 3.11
CA GLN A 230 13.29 -1.03 1.91
C GLN A 230 11.92 -0.39 1.78
N ALA A 231 11.37 -0.39 0.57
CA ALA A 231 10.03 0.10 0.35
C ALA A 231 9.26 -0.80 -0.62
N TYR A 232 7.96 -0.91 -0.40
CA TYR A 232 7.00 -1.49 -1.33
C TYR A 232 6.14 -0.39 -1.89
N LEU A 233 6.14 -0.26 -3.21
CA LEU A 233 5.45 0.81 -3.92
C LEU A 233 4.32 0.21 -4.75
N LEU A 234 3.16 0.88 -4.79
CA LEU A 234 2.00 0.55 -5.62
C LEU A 234 1.59 1.76 -6.47
N CYS A 235 1.43 1.56 -7.78
CA CYS A 235 0.76 2.50 -8.66
C CYS A 235 -0.75 2.30 -8.56
N MET A 236 -1.42 3.15 -7.79
CA MET A 236 -2.88 3.07 -7.63
C MET A 236 -3.61 3.55 -8.87
N GLU A 237 -3.14 4.64 -9.50
CA GLU A 237 -3.74 5.22 -10.72
C GLU A 237 -2.68 5.81 -11.63
N GLY A 238 -3.01 5.91 -12.93
CA GLY A 238 -2.17 6.52 -13.94
C GLY A 238 -0.94 5.70 -14.29
N SER A 239 0.17 6.39 -14.53
CA SER A 239 1.46 5.78 -14.88
C SER A 239 2.62 6.69 -14.52
N PHE A 240 3.81 6.11 -14.35
CA PHE A 240 5.05 6.86 -14.12
C PHE A 240 6.27 6.02 -14.48
N LYS A 241 7.44 6.67 -14.54
CA LYS A 241 8.74 6.01 -14.61
C LYS A 241 9.44 6.04 -13.25
N ILE A 242 10.11 4.94 -12.91
CA ILE A 242 10.96 4.78 -11.74
C ILE A 242 12.26 4.09 -12.14
N ALA A 243 13.41 4.68 -11.87
CA ALA A 243 14.71 4.14 -12.26
C ALA A 243 14.77 3.69 -13.73
N GLY A 244 14.13 4.43 -14.64
CA GLY A 244 14.04 4.15 -16.07
C GLY A 244 13.02 3.09 -16.49
N GLN A 245 12.32 2.45 -15.56
CA GLN A 245 11.29 1.44 -15.81
C GLN A 245 9.89 2.08 -15.81
N ASP A 246 9.02 1.66 -16.74
CA ASP A 246 7.63 2.10 -16.78
C ASP A 246 6.79 1.33 -15.76
N MET A 247 5.89 2.05 -15.09
CA MET A 247 4.88 1.49 -14.19
C MET A 247 3.50 2.05 -14.53
N HIS A 248 2.51 1.19 -14.48
CA HIS A 248 1.12 1.49 -14.79
C HIS A 248 0.23 1.15 -13.60
N ARG A 249 -1.03 1.56 -13.67
CA ARG A 249 -2.04 1.21 -12.66
C ARG A 249 -2.00 -0.28 -12.31
N HIS A 250 -1.99 -0.60 -11.02
CA HIS A 250 -1.88 -1.91 -10.38
C HIS A 250 -0.46 -2.51 -10.35
N ASP A 251 0.51 -1.97 -11.09
CA ASP A 251 1.90 -2.42 -10.94
C ASP A 251 2.46 -2.04 -9.57
N SER A 252 3.35 -2.86 -9.06
CA SER A 252 4.08 -2.60 -7.81
C SER A 252 5.58 -2.72 -8.00
N ALA A 253 6.35 -2.28 -7.00
CA ALA A 253 7.79 -2.42 -7.01
C ALA A 253 8.34 -2.70 -5.61
N GLU A 254 9.29 -3.64 -5.54
CA GLU A 254 10.17 -3.83 -4.39
C GLU A 254 11.41 -2.95 -4.53
N ILE A 255 11.70 -2.15 -3.52
CA ILE A 255 12.79 -1.17 -3.51
C ILE A 255 13.69 -1.46 -2.30
N LYS A 256 15.01 -1.48 -2.52
CA LYS A 256 16.02 -1.60 -1.44
C LYS A 256 16.94 -0.38 -1.51
N GLY A 257 17.12 0.28 -0.36
CA GLY A 257 18.03 1.41 -0.23
C GLY A 257 19.52 1.00 -0.19
N PRO A 258 20.42 1.97 -0.26
CA PRO A 258 20.15 3.41 -0.25
C PRO A 258 19.79 3.95 -1.64
N MET A 259 18.75 4.78 -1.72
CA MET A 259 18.44 5.53 -2.94
C MET A 259 17.52 6.73 -2.66
N GLU A 260 17.56 7.72 -3.51
CA GLU A 260 16.54 8.75 -3.63
C GLU A 260 15.52 8.29 -4.68
N LEU A 261 14.30 8.06 -4.22
CA LEU A 261 13.20 7.60 -5.04
C LEU A 261 12.56 8.79 -5.73
N GLU A 262 12.72 8.89 -7.04
CA GLU A 262 12.08 9.89 -7.88
C GLU A 262 11.18 9.22 -8.91
N LEU A 263 9.99 9.77 -9.11
CA LEU A 263 9.00 9.31 -10.07
C LEU A 263 8.76 10.40 -11.10
N LEU A 264 8.60 10.02 -12.36
CA LEU A 264 8.16 10.93 -13.42
C LEU A 264 6.81 10.45 -13.94
N SER A 265 5.75 11.18 -13.64
CA SER A 265 4.40 10.81 -14.03
C SER A 265 4.20 10.84 -15.55
N GLY A 266 3.30 9.99 -16.03
CA GLY A 266 2.87 9.95 -17.43
C GLY A 266 1.85 11.06 -17.78
N ALA A 267 1.30 10.98 -18.98
CA ALA A 267 0.39 12.00 -19.54
C ALA A 267 -0.94 12.15 -18.78
N THR A 268 -1.33 11.19 -17.95
CA THR A 268 -2.55 11.23 -17.12
C THR A 268 -2.28 11.48 -15.65
N GLY A 269 -1.01 11.75 -15.29
CA GLY A 269 -0.59 11.81 -13.88
C GLY A 269 -0.43 10.43 -13.25
N ALA A 270 -0.24 10.39 -11.93
CA ALA A 270 -0.12 9.14 -11.17
C ALA A 270 -0.58 9.33 -9.72
N TYR A 271 -1.22 8.32 -9.14
CA TYR A 271 -1.48 8.24 -7.70
C TYR A 271 -0.74 7.02 -7.14
N VAL A 272 0.17 7.26 -6.19
CA VAL A 272 1.15 6.28 -5.75
C VAL A 272 1.13 6.16 -4.23
N LEU A 273 1.25 4.93 -3.74
CA LEU A 273 1.36 4.57 -2.33
C LEU A 273 2.70 3.87 -2.08
N VAL A 274 3.40 4.24 -1.00
CA VAL A 274 4.70 3.66 -0.63
C VAL A 274 4.70 3.26 0.84
N PHE A 275 5.05 2.00 1.10
CA PHE A 275 5.33 1.47 2.44
C PHE A 275 6.84 1.36 2.60
N GLU A 276 7.44 2.19 3.44
CA GLU A 276 8.87 2.21 3.73
C GLU A 276 9.12 1.64 5.13
N MET A 277 10.09 0.72 5.27
CA MET A 277 10.33 -0.03 6.50
C MET A 277 11.77 -0.51 6.61
N ALA A 278 12.19 -0.96 7.79
CA ALA A 278 13.49 -1.59 7.97
C ALA A 278 13.65 -2.86 7.11
N LEU A 279 14.88 -3.12 6.65
CA LEU A 279 15.24 -4.40 6.06
C LEU A 279 15.11 -5.51 7.11
N THR A 280 14.33 -6.55 6.83
CA THR A 280 14.27 -7.75 7.67
C THR A 280 15.49 -8.64 7.48
N ARG A 281 15.73 -9.59 8.42
CA ARG A 281 16.83 -10.55 8.29
C ARG A 281 16.69 -11.44 7.06
N GLU A 282 15.47 -11.74 6.64
CA GLU A 282 15.17 -12.53 5.43
C GLU A 282 15.51 -11.77 4.15
N SER A 283 15.15 -10.49 4.08
CA SER A 283 15.46 -9.62 2.94
C SER A 283 16.96 -9.32 2.80
N ARG A 284 17.76 -9.48 3.89
CA ARG A 284 19.23 -9.35 3.86
C ARG A 284 19.95 -10.55 3.23
N ARG A 285 19.33 -11.74 3.22
CA ARG A 285 19.95 -12.97 2.72
C ARG A 285 19.79 -13.20 1.22
N GLY A 286 19.07 -12.34 0.51
CA GLY A 286 18.74 -12.54 -0.91
C GLY A 286 17.80 -13.75 -1.09
N ARG A 287 16.79 -13.60 -1.92
CA ARG A 287 16.04 -14.76 -2.43
C ARG A 287 16.81 -15.42 -3.55
#